data_56cae59698c395ff8081cc9ecee8b5ec
#
_entry.id   56cae59698c395ff8081cc9ecee8b5ec
#
_cell.length_a   1.000
_cell.length_b   1.000
_cell.length_c   1.000
_cell.angle_alpha   90.00
_cell.angle_beta   90.00
_cell.angle_gamma   90.00
#
_symmetry.space_group_name_H-M   'P 1'
#
loop_
_entity.id
_entity.type
_entity.pdbx_description
1 polymer ?
#
loop_
_entity_poly.entity_id
_entity_poly.type
_entity_poly.pdbx_seq_one_letter_code
_entity_poly.pdbx_strand_id
1 'polypeptide(L)'
;MLEVKNLSVSYGAIEAVKDISFTVNAGEIVSLIGANGAGKTTTLHTITGLVPAKSGSVMYNGVDLLKTHNNKIVTLGMAHIPEGRHVFTRMSVEENLEMGAFSLKDQSDLKKDLDMVYGLFPRLKERRNQKAGTLSGGEQQMLAMGRALMSHPKTILMDEPSMGLSPKLVKEIFSIIRKLHEQGITILLVEQNAKMALSIADRAYVLETGRITMEGDAKELLNN
;
A
#
# COMPACT_ATOMS: atom_id res chain seq x y z
N MET A 1 -10.57 6.57 -8.48
CA MET A 1 -11.26 5.27 -8.42
C MET A 1 -10.38 4.21 -9.07
N LEU A 2 -10.13 3.11 -8.37
CA LEU A 2 -9.47 1.91 -8.90
C LEU A 2 -10.55 0.86 -9.14
N GLU A 3 -10.58 0.27 -10.33
CA GLU A 3 -11.50 -0.79 -10.71
C GLU A 3 -10.72 -1.98 -11.26
N VAL A 4 -10.92 -3.14 -10.66
CA VAL A 4 -10.36 -4.44 -11.08
C VAL A 4 -11.51 -5.31 -11.54
N LYS A 5 -11.44 -5.85 -12.79
CA LYS A 5 -12.48 -6.70 -13.37
C LYS A 5 -11.89 -7.98 -13.94
N ASN A 6 -12.47 -9.09 -13.50
CA ASN A 6 -12.18 -10.46 -13.99
C ASN A 6 -10.68 -10.76 -14.04
N LEU A 7 -9.93 -10.23 -13.06
CA LEU A 7 -8.49 -10.36 -13.01
C LEU A 7 -8.08 -11.79 -12.70
N SER A 8 -7.27 -12.38 -13.58
CA SER A 8 -6.59 -13.66 -13.33
C SER A 8 -5.09 -13.50 -13.52
N VAL A 9 -4.32 -14.13 -12.63
CA VAL A 9 -2.86 -14.08 -12.63
C VAL A 9 -2.28 -15.46 -12.38
N SER A 10 -1.28 -15.86 -13.17
CA SER A 10 -0.64 -17.18 -13.07
C SER A 10 0.89 -17.06 -13.03
N TYR A 11 1.51 -17.91 -12.23
CA TYR A 11 2.95 -18.18 -12.23
C TYR A 11 3.18 -19.57 -12.81
N GLY A 12 3.47 -19.63 -14.11
CA GLY A 12 3.53 -20.91 -14.84
C GLY A 12 2.17 -21.63 -14.77
N ALA A 13 2.17 -22.84 -14.22
CA ALA A 13 0.95 -23.66 -14.06
C ALA A 13 0.08 -23.27 -12.85
N ILE A 14 0.60 -22.45 -11.94
CA ILE A 14 -0.11 -22.09 -10.71
C ILE A 14 -0.93 -20.82 -10.94
N GLU A 15 -2.25 -20.92 -10.86
CA GLU A 15 -3.17 -19.78 -10.92
C GLU A 15 -3.33 -19.18 -9.52
N ALA A 16 -2.62 -18.08 -9.28
CA ALA A 16 -2.56 -17.41 -7.98
C ALA A 16 -3.77 -16.50 -7.73
N VAL A 17 -4.33 -15.91 -8.79
CA VAL A 17 -5.56 -15.09 -8.76
C VAL A 17 -6.49 -15.59 -9.84
N LYS A 18 -7.77 -15.79 -9.49
CA LYS A 18 -8.75 -16.52 -10.28
C LYS A 18 -10.03 -15.70 -10.43
N ASP A 19 -10.11 -14.89 -11.49
CA ASP A 19 -11.32 -14.17 -11.87
C ASP A 19 -11.88 -13.28 -10.74
N ILE A 20 -11.03 -12.41 -10.16
CA ILE A 20 -11.47 -11.49 -9.11
C ILE A 20 -11.90 -10.15 -9.68
N SER A 21 -12.93 -9.56 -9.06
CA SER A 21 -13.40 -8.21 -9.38
C SER A 21 -13.64 -7.44 -8.09
N PHE A 22 -13.14 -6.21 -8.01
CA PHE A 22 -13.36 -5.32 -6.87
C PHE A 22 -13.14 -3.86 -7.25
N THR A 23 -13.59 -2.95 -6.40
CA THR A 23 -13.45 -1.51 -6.60
C THR A 23 -12.93 -0.81 -5.35
N VAL A 24 -12.17 0.28 -5.55
CA VAL A 24 -11.77 1.20 -4.49
C VAL A 24 -12.17 2.59 -4.93
N ASN A 25 -13.12 3.22 -4.25
CA ASN A 25 -13.54 4.57 -4.56
C ASN A 25 -12.57 5.60 -3.98
N ALA A 26 -12.61 6.82 -4.51
CA ALA A 26 -11.79 7.91 -3.98
C ALA A 26 -12.17 8.20 -2.51
N GLY A 27 -11.16 8.34 -1.64
CA GLY A 27 -11.37 8.61 -0.22
C GLY A 27 -11.86 7.43 0.60
N GLU A 28 -11.79 6.18 0.10
CA GLU A 28 -12.10 4.97 0.87
C GLU A 28 -10.83 4.29 1.41
N ILE A 29 -10.95 3.60 2.55
CA ILE A 29 -10.08 2.49 2.93
C ILE A 29 -10.80 1.20 2.54
N VAL A 30 -10.26 0.50 1.55
CA VAL A 30 -10.72 -0.85 1.20
C VAL A 30 -9.68 -1.86 1.65
N SER A 31 -10.11 -2.90 2.33
CA SER A 31 -9.22 -3.98 2.77
C SER A 31 -9.38 -5.24 1.93
N LEU A 32 -8.26 -5.80 1.49
CA LEU A 32 -8.18 -7.12 0.88
C LEU A 32 -7.59 -8.09 1.90
N ILE A 33 -8.43 -8.93 2.47
CA ILE A 33 -8.12 -9.81 3.61
C ILE A 33 -7.97 -11.25 3.13
N GLY A 34 -7.07 -12.01 3.72
CA GLY A 34 -6.92 -13.43 3.42
C GLY A 34 -5.66 -14.03 4.04
N ALA A 35 -5.59 -15.35 4.06
CA ALA A 35 -4.42 -16.08 4.53
C ALA A 35 -3.20 -15.88 3.60
N ASN A 36 -2.02 -16.31 4.05
CA ASN A 36 -0.84 -16.34 3.19
C ASN A 36 -1.07 -17.27 2.00
N GLY A 37 -0.67 -16.82 0.82
CA GLY A 37 -0.91 -17.53 -0.43
C GLY A 37 -2.31 -17.34 -1.02
N ALA A 38 -3.19 -16.53 -0.43
CA ALA A 38 -4.53 -16.25 -0.97
C ALA A 38 -4.54 -15.45 -2.28
N GLY A 39 -3.41 -14.84 -2.67
CA GLY A 39 -3.30 -14.03 -3.89
C GLY A 39 -3.26 -12.51 -3.65
N LYS A 40 -3.25 -12.05 -2.40
CA LYS A 40 -3.28 -10.62 -2.01
C LYS A 40 -2.11 -9.82 -2.61
N THR A 41 -0.88 -10.18 -2.29
CA THR A 41 0.35 -9.55 -2.81
C THR A 41 0.42 -9.65 -4.34
N THR A 42 0.04 -10.80 -4.91
CA THR A 42 -0.03 -10.98 -6.37
C THR A 42 -0.97 -9.97 -7.01
N THR A 43 -2.13 -9.72 -6.39
CA THR A 43 -3.08 -8.72 -6.87
C THR A 43 -2.46 -7.32 -6.85
N LEU A 44 -1.81 -6.91 -5.75
CA LEU A 44 -1.13 -5.61 -5.67
C LEU A 44 0.01 -5.49 -6.70
N HIS A 45 0.81 -6.54 -6.85
CA HIS A 45 1.91 -6.55 -7.83
C HIS A 45 1.40 -6.44 -9.27
N THR A 46 0.23 -7.00 -9.55
CA THR A 46 -0.37 -6.87 -10.90
C THR A 46 -0.93 -5.46 -11.11
N ILE A 47 -1.58 -4.86 -10.12
CA ILE A 47 -2.04 -3.47 -10.18
C ILE A 47 -0.86 -2.51 -10.42
N THR A 48 0.28 -2.77 -9.79
CA THR A 48 1.49 -1.93 -9.91
C THR A 48 2.39 -2.29 -11.10
N GLY A 49 1.97 -3.23 -11.95
CA GLY A 49 2.70 -3.62 -13.15
C GLY A 49 3.98 -4.41 -12.91
N LEU A 50 4.15 -4.97 -11.70
CA LEU A 50 5.29 -5.83 -11.35
C LEU A 50 5.08 -7.28 -11.82
N VAL A 51 3.82 -7.71 -11.92
CA VAL A 51 3.43 -9.05 -12.38
C VAL A 51 2.41 -8.90 -13.51
N PRO A 52 2.56 -9.57 -14.65
CA PRO A 52 1.61 -9.49 -15.75
C PRO A 52 0.30 -10.21 -15.39
N ALA A 53 -0.83 -9.67 -15.81
CA ALA A 53 -2.11 -10.35 -15.77
C ALA A 53 -2.20 -11.41 -16.86
N LYS A 54 -2.89 -12.54 -16.57
CA LYS A 54 -3.29 -13.53 -17.56
C LYS A 54 -4.53 -13.06 -18.34
N SER A 55 -5.48 -12.45 -17.63
CA SER A 55 -6.72 -11.88 -18.18
C SER A 55 -7.31 -10.84 -17.25
N GLY A 56 -8.33 -10.14 -17.72
CA GLY A 56 -9.03 -9.11 -16.98
C GLY A 56 -8.58 -7.69 -17.29
N SER A 57 -8.99 -6.74 -16.49
CA SER A 57 -8.62 -5.32 -16.62
C SER A 57 -8.40 -4.68 -15.26
N VAL A 58 -7.51 -3.68 -15.23
CA VAL A 58 -7.23 -2.84 -14.07
C VAL A 58 -7.25 -1.39 -14.52
N MET A 59 -8.28 -0.66 -14.10
CA MET A 59 -8.47 0.74 -14.47
C MET A 59 -8.27 1.65 -13.27
N TYR A 60 -7.44 2.68 -13.42
CA TYR A 60 -7.23 3.71 -12.40
C TYR A 60 -7.49 5.09 -12.99
N ASN A 61 -8.55 5.76 -12.51
CA ASN A 61 -8.98 7.08 -12.99
C ASN A 61 -9.08 7.16 -14.55
N GLY A 62 -9.59 6.10 -15.19
CA GLY A 62 -9.73 5.99 -16.63
C GLY A 62 -8.49 5.54 -17.39
N VAL A 63 -7.38 5.27 -16.70
CA VAL A 63 -6.12 4.76 -17.29
C VAL A 63 -6.02 3.25 -17.08
N ASP A 64 -5.74 2.50 -18.15
CA ASP A 64 -5.51 1.05 -18.11
C ASP A 64 -4.10 0.77 -17.56
N LEU A 65 -4.02 0.29 -16.32
CA LEU A 65 -2.74 0.02 -15.65
C LEU A 65 -2.01 -1.19 -16.25
N LEU A 66 -2.73 -2.16 -16.83
CA LEU A 66 -2.10 -3.33 -17.45
C LEU A 66 -1.33 -2.97 -18.73
N LYS A 67 -1.67 -1.82 -19.35
CA LYS A 67 -0.97 -1.27 -20.52
C LYS A 67 -0.01 -0.14 -20.16
N THR A 68 0.05 0.25 -18.88
CA THR A 68 0.88 1.35 -18.40
C THR A 68 2.20 0.78 -17.87
N HIS A 69 3.31 1.37 -18.29
CA HIS A 69 4.61 0.97 -17.75
C HIS A 69 4.71 1.27 -16.25
N ASN A 70 5.24 0.33 -15.45
CA ASN A 70 5.23 0.41 -13.98
C ASN A 70 5.82 1.72 -13.41
N ASN A 71 6.89 2.25 -14.01
CA ASN A 71 7.50 3.53 -13.58
C ASN A 71 6.59 4.75 -13.79
N LYS A 72 5.55 4.64 -14.63
CA LYS A 72 4.57 5.71 -14.85
C LYS A 72 3.41 5.67 -13.86
N ILE A 73 3.17 4.53 -13.21
CA ILE A 73 2.03 4.37 -12.28
C ILE A 73 2.15 5.34 -11.10
N VAL A 74 3.36 5.55 -10.57
CA VAL A 74 3.59 6.52 -9.48
C VAL A 74 3.23 7.95 -9.91
N THR A 75 3.47 8.31 -11.18
CA THR A 75 3.15 9.66 -11.71
C THR A 75 1.64 9.88 -11.89
N LEU A 76 0.83 8.82 -11.83
CA LEU A 76 -0.62 8.90 -11.80
C LEU A 76 -1.17 9.22 -10.39
N GLY A 77 -0.29 9.31 -9.39
CA GLY A 77 -0.63 9.53 -7.99
C GLY A 77 -0.93 8.25 -7.21
N MET A 78 -0.39 7.11 -7.62
CA MET A 78 -0.50 5.84 -6.91
C MET A 78 0.85 5.44 -6.34
N ALA A 79 0.97 5.32 -5.02
CA ALA A 79 2.15 4.80 -4.35
C ALA A 79 1.93 3.37 -3.85
N HIS A 80 3.00 2.58 -3.79
CA HIS A 80 2.98 1.22 -3.28
C HIS A 80 3.97 1.07 -2.14
N ILE A 81 3.51 0.55 -1.02
CA ILE A 81 4.31 0.16 0.14
C ILE A 81 4.30 -1.37 0.16
N PRO A 82 5.35 -2.01 -0.36
CA PRO A 82 5.40 -3.47 -0.45
C PRO A 82 5.67 -4.12 0.91
N GLU A 83 5.34 -5.39 1.02
CA GLU A 83 5.77 -6.26 2.11
C GLU A 83 7.31 -6.24 2.23
N GLY A 84 7.85 -6.35 3.44
CA GLY A 84 9.29 -6.39 3.66
C GLY A 84 10.00 -5.02 3.68
N ARG A 85 9.24 -3.90 3.69
CA ARG A 85 9.71 -2.52 3.92
C ARG A 85 10.55 -1.93 2.78
N HIS A 86 11.46 -2.70 2.16
CA HIS A 86 12.30 -2.32 1.01
C HIS A 86 12.96 -0.94 1.12
N VAL A 87 13.59 -0.65 2.28
CA VAL A 87 14.38 0.58 2.46
C VAL A 87 15.75 0.46 1.81
N PHE A 88 16.32 1.58 1.36
CA PHE A 88 17.68 1.66 0.87
C PHE A 88 18.65 1.64 2.07
N THR A 89 19.12 0.47 2.45
CA THR A 89 19.82 0.20 3.72
C THR A 89 21.13 0.99 3.90
N ARG A 90 21.81 1.35 2.79
CA ARG A 90 23.07 2.11 2.80
C ARG A 90 22.88 3.63 2.79
N MET A 91 21.67 4.08 2.50
CA MET A 91 21.30 5.50 2.53
C MET A 91 20.83 5.89 3.93
N SER A 92 20.92 7.18 4.26
CA SER A 92 20.34 7.74 5.46
C SER A 92 18.79 7.71 5.41
N VAL A 93 18.16 7.99 6.53
CA VAL A 93 16.69 8.15 6.60
C VAL A 93 16.25 9.28 5.67
N GLU A 94 16.90 10.44 5.73
CA GLU A 94 16.56 11.60 4.91
C GLU A 94 16.73 11.32 3.42
N GLU A 95 17.86 10.73 2.99
CA GLU A 95 18.07 10.33 1.60
C GLU A 95 17.02 9.31 1.12
N ASN A 96 16.58 8.37 1.98
CA ASN A 96 15.49 7.46 1.63
C ASN A 96 14.17 8.20 1.39
N LEU A 97 13.85 9.22 2.20
CA LEU A 97 12.66 10.04 2.02
C LEU A 97 12.74 10.85 0.72
N GLU A 98 13.87 11.52 0.46
CA GLU A 98 14.12 12.30 -0.77
C GLU A 98 13.94 11.43 -2.03
N MET A 99 14.38 10.17 -2.00
CA MET A 99 14.15 9.22 -3.09
C MET A 99 12.66 9.01 -3.40
N GLY A 100 11.77 9.20 -2.42
CA GLY A 100 10.32 9.15 -2.64
C GLY A 100 9.80 10.27 -3.53
N ALA A 101 10.45 11.43 -3.51
CA ALA A 101 10.10 12.59 -4.34
C ALA A 101 10.68 12.53 -5.77
N PHE A 102 11.48 11.49 -6.11
CA PHE A 102 12.17 11.38 -7.40
C PHE A 102 11.23 11.45 -8.62
N SER A 103 9.99 11.01 -8.47
CA SER A 103 8.97 11.05 -9.53
C SER A 103 8.31 12.41 -9.74
N LEU A 104 8.50 13.35 -8.82
CA LEU A 104 7.92 14.69 -8.90
C LEU A 104 8.70 15.55 -9.90
N LYS A 105 7.96 16.28 -10.76
CA LYS A 105 8.54 17.22 -11.72
C LYS A 105 9.09 18.47 -11.05
N ASP A 106 8.47 18.89 -9.95
CA ASP A 106 8.85 20.03 -9.14
C ASP A 106 9.17 19.55 -7.73
N GLN A 107 10.35 19.86 -7.24
CA GLN A 107 10.84 19.52 -5.91
C GLN A 107 11.09 20.79 -5.06
N SER A 108 10.51 21.91 -5.43
CA SER A 108 10.67 23.18 -4.70
C SER A 108 10.17 23.09 -3.25
N ASP A 109 9.18 22.23 -2.98
CA ASP A 109 8.58 22.01 -1.68
C ASP A 109 9.21 20.84 -0.87
N LEU A 110 10.32 20.25 -1.33
CA LEU A 110 10.94 19.07 -0.71
C LEU A 110 11.14 19.21 0.80
N LYS A 111 11.58 20.39 1.26
CA LYS A 111 11.75 20.65 2.71
C LYS A 111 10.42 20.60 3.46
N LYS A 112 9.36 21.13 2.87
CA LYS A 112 8.01 21.12 3.46
C LYS A 112 7.44 19.69 3.51
N ASP A 113 7.72 18.89 2.48
CA ASP A 113 7.33 17.50 2.42
C ASP A 113 8.06 16.67 3.48
N LEU A 114 9.35 16.88 3.67
CA LEU A 114 10.14 16.29 4.75
C LEU A 114 9.58 16.70 6.13
N ASP A 115 9.24 17.96 6.35
CA ASP A 115 8.67 18.43 7.61
C ASP A 115 7.28 17.80 7.87
N MET A 116 6.46 17.61 6.85
CA MET A 116 5.18 16.90 6.92
C MET A 116 5.39 15.43 7.34
N VAL A 117 6.31 14.73 6.69
CA VAL A 117 6.63 13.33 7.02
C VAL A 117 7.20 13.23 8.44
N TYR A 118 8.08 14.14 8.85
CA TYR A 118 8.63 14.17 10.21
C TYR A 118 7.57 14.50 11.26
N GLY A 119 6.53 15.25 10.90
CA GLY A 119 5.37 15.47 11.76
C GLY A 119 4.56 14.21 12.01
N LEU A 120 4.42 13.34 10.99
CA LEU A 120 3.76 12.04 11.12
C LEU A 120 4.65 10.99 11.83
N PHE A 121 5.96 11.06 11.61
CA PHE A 121 6.95 10.10 12.10
C PHE A 121 8.10 10.81 12.84
N PRO A 122 7.91 11.33 14.06
CA PRO A 122 8.95 12.08 14.77
C PRO A 122 10.25 11.31 14.98
N ARG A 123 10.16 9.98 15.12
CA ARG A 123 11.34 9.09 15.23
C ARG A 123 12.26 9.16 14.00
N LEU A 124 11.70 9.34 12.82
CA LEU A 124 12.50 9.50 11.60
C LEU A 124 13.28 10.81 11.61
N LYS A 125 12.70 11.90 12.15
CA LYS A 125 13.38 13.18 12.31
C LYS A 125 14.59 13.09 13.24
N GLU A 126 14.41 12.42 14.39
CA GLU A 126 15.49 12.18 15.37
C GLU A 126 16.67 11.40 14.75
N ARG A 127 16.39 10.55 13.77
CA ARG A 127 17.34 9.63 13.14
C ARG A 127 17.66 9.97 11.69
N ARG A 128 17.37 11.20 11.23
CA ARG A 128 17.45 11.60 9.81
C ARG A 128 18.80 11.28 9.14
N ASN A 129 19.90 11.41 9.88
CA ASN A 129 21.26 11.16 9.40
C ASN A 129 21.70 9.69 9.58
N GLN A 130 20.88 8.83 10.24
CA GLN A 130 21.20 7.43 10.51
C GLN A 130 20.98 6.61 9.25
N LYS A 131 21.83 5.59 9.00
CA LYS A 131 21.65 4.64 7.90
C LYS A 131 20.40 3.80 8.13
N ALA A 132 19.53 3.72 7.13
CA ALA A 132 18.25 3.04 7.21
C ALA A 132 18.37 1.54 7.58
N GLY A 133 19.45 0.89 7.17
CA GLY A 133 19.70 -0.51 7.51
C GLY A 133 19.92 -0.78 9.00
N THR A 134 20.21 0.25 9.82
CA THR A 134 20.42 0.15 11.26
C THR A 134 19.20 0.48 12.10
N LEU A 135 18.09 0.83 11.46
CA LEU A 135 16.81 1.09 12.09
C LEU A 135 16.14 -0.21 12.55
N SER A 136 15.32 -0.13 13.59
CA SER A 136 14.42 -1.22 13.97
C SER A 136 13.40 -1.50 12.85
N GLY A 137 12.80 -2.70 12.85
CA GLY A 137 11.81 -3.06 11.85
C GLY A 137 10.62 -2.11 11.78
N GLY A 138 10.17 -1.57 12.91
CA GLY A 138 9.08 -0.59 12.92
C GLY A 138 9.49 0.77 12.36
N GLU A 139 10.71 1.22 12.66
CA GLU A 139 11.23 2.46 12.08
C GLU A 139 11.46 2.34 10.57
N GLN A 140 11.89 1.16 10.08
CA GLN A 140 11.97 0.88 8.65
C GLN A 140 10.59 0.88 7.97
N GLN A 141 9.56 0.39 8.65
CA GLN A 141 8.18 0.45 8.15
C GLN A 141 7.69 1.89 8.06
N MET A 142 7.93 2.70 9.10
CA MET A 142 7.63 4.13 9.08
C MET A 142 8.38 4.85 7.96
N LEU A 143 9.64 4.49 7.72
CA LEU A 143 10.45 5.04 6.64
C LEU A 143 9.89 4.67 5.26
N ALA A 144 9.46 3.43 5.05
CA ALA A 144 8.82 3.01 3.80
C ALA A 144 7.51 3.78 3.54
N MET A 145 6.69 3.98 4.59
CA MET A 145 5.48 4.80 4.52
C MET A 145 5.80 6.26 4.23
N GLY A 146 6.75 6.85 4.96
CA GLY A 146 7.19 8.23 4.76
C GLY A 146 7.71 8.45 3.34
N ARG A 147 8.52 7.54 2.81
CA ARG A 147 9.02 7.59 1.44
C ARG A 147 7.88 7.57 0.41
N ALA A 148 6.85 6.75 0.62
CA ALA A 148 5.69 6.72 -0.25
C ALA A 148 4.93 8.05 -0.25
N LEU A 149 4.80 8.72 0.89
CA LEU A 149 4.13 10.02 1.03
C LEU A 149 4.86 11.15 0.29
N MET A 150 6.18 11.08 0.16
CA MET A 150 6.98 12.07 -0.57
C MET A 150 6.61 12.18 -2.06
N SER A 151 5.91 11.20 -2.63
CA SER A 151 5.42 11.26 -4.01
C SER A 151 4.05 11.97 -4.17
N HIS A 152 3.50 12.56 -3.10
CA HIS A 152 2.17 13.18 -3.05
C HIS A 152 1.06 12.26 -3.58
N PRO A 153 0.92 11.03 -3.04
CA PRO A 153 -0.01 10.06 -3.58
C PRO A 153 -1.46 10.44 -3.28
N LYS A 154 -2.35 10.20 -4.26
CA LYS A 154 -3.81 10.22 -4.08
C LYS A 154 -4.33 8.87 -3.61
N THR A 155 -3.60 7.80 -3.94
CA THR A 155 -3.93 6.42 -3.57
C THR A 155 -2.66 5.70 -3.10
N ILE A 156 -2.76 4.99 -1.99
CA ILE A 156 -1.68 4.16 -1.46
C ILE A 156 -2.13 2.70 -1.41
N LEU A 157 -1.32 1.83 -2.00
CA LEU A 157 -1.44 0.39 -1.87
C LEU A 157 -0.49 -0.08 -0.78
N MET A 158 -0.98 -0.76 0.25
CA MET A 158 -0.17 -1.23 1.38
C MET A 158 -0.24 -2.75 1.48
N ASP A 159 0.91 -3.41 1.43
CA ASP A 159 1.01 -4.86 1.52
C ASP A 159 1.54 -5.27 2.90
N GLU A 160 0.66 -5.79 3.73
CA GLU A 160 0.89 -6.28 5.10
C GLU A 160 1.76 -5.32 5.97
N PRO A 161 1.37 -4.04 6.11
CA PRO A 161 2.20 -3.04 6.78
C PRO A 161 2.42 -3.34 8.27
N SER A 162 1.64 -4.22 8.86
CA SER A 162 1.76 -4.61 10.27
C SER A 162 2.64 -5.83 10.53
N MET A 163 3.05 -6.54 9.46
CA MET A 163 3.75 -7.83 9.61
C MET A 163 5.08 -7.72 10.35
N GLY A 164 5.28 -8.59 11.33
CA GLY A 164 6.53 -8.66 12.12
C GLY A 164 6.76 -7.47 13.05
N LEU A 165 5.73 -6.68 13.35
CA LEU A 165 5.80 -5.56 14.29
C LEU A 165 5.26 -5.94 15.67
N SER A 166 5.76 -5.23 16.69
CA SER A 166 5.21 -5.36 18.05
C SER A 166 3.78 -4.79 18.10
N PRO A 167 2.92 -5.27 19.03
CA PRO A 167 1.53 -4.79 19.13
C PRO A 167 1.38 -3.27 19.30
N LYS A 168 2.35 -2.62 19.96
CA LYS A 168 2.39 -1.16 20.09
C LYS A 168 2.60 -0.47 18.74
N LEU A 169 3.56 -0.95 17.95
CA LEU A 169 3.87 -0.41 16.63
C LEU A 169 2.75 -0.68 15.63
N VAL A 170 2.10 -1.85 15.70
CA VAL A 170 0.90 -2.13 14.90
C VAL A 170 -0.16 -1.07 15.12
N LYS A 171 -0.52 -0.76 16.38
CA LYS A 171 -1.50 0.30 16.71
C LYS A 171 -1.07 1.66 16.17
N GLU A 172 0.22 1.99 16.25
CA GLU A 172 0.77 3.24 15.73
C GLU A 172 0.63 3.34 14.21
N ILE A 173 1.01 2.29 13.47
CA ILE A 173 0.86 2.22 12.00
C ILE A 173 -0.60 2.37 11.59
N PHE A 174 -1.52 1.64 12.22
CA PHE A 174 -2.95 1.74 11.91
C PHE A 174 -3.54 3.12 12.26
N SER A 175 -3.05 3.77 13.31
CA SER A 175 -3.41 5.17 13.62
C SER A 175 -2.95 6.12 12.52
N ILE A 176 -1.75 5.91 11.97
CA ILE A 176 -1.22 6.72 10.86
C ILE A 176 -2.03 6.47 9.58
N ILE A 177 -2.36 5.22 9.25
CA ILE A 177 -3.21 4.88 8.10
C ILE A 177 -4.55 5.63 8.18
N ARG A 178 -5.18 5.66 9.37
CA ARG A 178 -6.42 6.40 9.59
C ARG A 178 -6.24 7.92 9.39
N LYS A 179 -5.16 8.50 9.91
CA LYS A 179 -4.85 9.92 9.68
C LYS A 179 -4.64 10.27 8.21
N LEU A 180 -4.00 9.39 7.43
CA LEU A 180 -3.82 9.59 5.99
C LEU A 180 -5.17 9.56 5.27
N HIS A 181 -6.05 8.64 5.65
CA HIS A 181 -7.42 8.59 5.13
C HIS A 181 -8.22 9.86 5.47
N GLU A 182 -8.14 10.35 6.71
CA GLU A 182 -8.78 11.61 7.15
C GLU A 182 -8.28 12.81 6.34
N GLN A 183 -7.09 12.74 5.76
CA GLN A 183 -6.54 13.74 4.83
C GLN A 183 -7.02 13.54 3.37
N GLY A 184 -7.91 12.58 3.12
CA GLY A 184 -8.50 12.30 1.82
C GLY A 184 -7.70 11.33 0.92
N ILE A 185 -6.67 10.66 1.47
CA ILE A 185 -5.92 9.64 0.73
C ILE A 185 -6.74 8.35 0.64
N THR A 186 -6.89 7.84 -0.57
CA THR A 186 -7.49 6.53 -0.84
C THR A 186 -6.51 5.41 -0.47
N ILE A 187 -6.98 4.35 0.19
CA ILE A 187 -6.09 3.29 0.65
C ILE A 187 -6.63 1.92 0.26
N LEU A 188 -5.82 1.12 -0.42
CA LEU A 188 -6.04 -0.32 -0.56
C LEU A 188 -5.07 -1.03 0.38
N LEU A 189 -5.61 -1.60 1.44
CA LEU A 189 -4.88 -2.26 2.51
C LEU A 189 -4.96 -3.77 2.36
N VAL A 190 -3.84 -4.42 2.13
CA VAL A 190 -3.73 -5.88 2.19
C VAL A 190 -3.27 -6.28 3.57
N GLU A 191 -3.99 -7.15 4.23
CA GLU A 191 -3.66 -7.63 5.58
C GLU A 191 -4.08 -9.09 5.80
N GLN A 192 -3.32 -9.79 6.62
CA GLN A 192 -3.69 -11.10 7.15
C GLN A 192 -4.53 -10.98 8.42
N ASN A 193 -4.28 -9.94 9.24
CA ASN A 193 -5.03 -9.69 10.46
C ASN A 193 -6.37 -9.02 10.14
N ALA A 194 -7.39 -9.85 9.85
CA ALA A 194 -8.72 -9.40 9.47
C ALA A 194 -9.31 -8.41 10.48
N LYS A 195 -9.22 -8.70 11.79
CA LYS A 195 -9.78 -7.85 12.84
C LYS A 195 -9.19 -6.43 12.82
N MET A 196 -7.88 -6.33 12.65
CA MET A 196 -7.22 -5.02 12.58
C MET A 196 -7.60 -4.28 11.29
N ALA A 197 -7.58 -4.97 10.15
CA ALA A 197 -7.94 -4.39 8.86
C ALA A 197 -9.38 -3.86 8.87
N LEU A 198 -10.35 -4.68 9.29
CA LEU A 198 -11.77 -4.31 9.38
C LEU A 198 -12.04 -3.18 10.37
N SER A 199 -11.21 -3.02 11.41
CA SER A 199 -11.39 -1.95 12.40
C SER A 199 -11.18 -0.53 11.83
N ILE A 200 -10.55 -0.39 10.67
CA ILE A 200 -10.27 0.91 10.03
C ILE A 200 -10.82 1.02 8.61
N ALA A 201 -11.16 -0.10 7.98
CA ALA A 201 -11.67 -0.11 6.60
C ALA A 201 -13.14 0.34 6.55
N ASP A 202 -13.52 0.92 5.41
CA ASP A 202 -14.92 1.19 5.06
C ASP A 202 -15.58 -0.06 4.49
N ARG A 203 -14.86 -0.75 3.58
CA ARG A 203 -15.28 -1.98 2.92
C ARG A 203 -14.14 -2.98 2.89
N ALA A 204 -14.49 -4.26 2.74
CA ALA A 204 -13.48 -5.29 2.58
C ALA A 204 -13.93 -6.39 1.61
N TYR A 205 -12.89 -7.05 1.08
CA TYR A 205 -13.00 -8.25 0.25
C TYR A 205 -12.17 -9.35 0.90
N VAL A 206 -12.76 -10.53 1.10
CA VAL A 206 -12.06 -11.70 1.63
C VAL A 206 -11.59 -12.56 0.48
N LEU A 207 -10.29 -12.78 0.43
CA LEU A 207 -9.62 -13.56 -0.62
C LEU A 207 -9.21 -14.92 -0.07
N GLU A 208 -9.67 -16.00 -0.71
CA GLU A 208 -9.31 -17.38 -0.39
C GLU A 208 -8.90 -18.13 -1.66
N THR A 209 -7.71 -18.73 -1.65
CA THR A 209 -7.20 -19.55 -2.78
C THR A 209 -7.35 -18.88 -4.16
N GLY A 210 -7.11 -17.55 -4.21
CA GLY A 210 -7.16 -16.75 -5.43
C GLY A 210 -8.54 -16.26 -5.83
N ARG A 211 -9.59 -16.43 -5.03
CA ARG A 211 -10.96 -15.97 -5.30
C ARG A 211 -11.48 -15.07 -4.19
N ILE A 212 -12.33 -14.11 -4.54
CA ILE A 212 -13.11 -13.36 -3.55
C ILE A 212 -14.27 -14.24 -3.13
N THR A 213 -14.35 -14.54 -1.83
CA THR A 213 -15.39 -15.40 -1.24
C THR A 213 -16.45 -14.60 -0.48
N MET A 214 -16.06 -13.41 0.04
CA MET A 214 -16.96 -12.50 0.73
C MET A 214 -16.58 -11.05 0.39
N GLU A 215 -17.58 -10.18 0.37
CA GLU A 215 -17.40 -8.72 0.25
C GLU A 215 -18.50 -7.99 1.02
N GLY A 216 -18.21 -6.77 1.48
CA GLY A 216 -19.22 -5.97 2.16
C GLY A 216 -18.64 -4.81 2.96
N ASP A 217 -19.52 -4.17 3.73
CA ASP A 217 -19.14 -3.18 4.74
C ASP A 217 -18.25 -3.83 5.79
N ALA A 218 -17.17 -3.11 6.17
CA ALA A 218 -16.19 -3.68 7.09
C ALA A 218 -16.75 -3.95 8.49
N LYS A 219 -17.74 -3.15 8.95
CA LYS A 219 -18.38 -3.36 10.25
C LYS A 219 -19.30 -4.58 10.24
N GLU A 220 -19.97 -4.84 9.11
CA GLU A 220 -20.80 -6.03 8.96
C GLU A 220 -19.94 -7.30 8.95
N LEU A 221 -18.83 -7.28 8.18
CA LEU A 221 -17.88 -8.40 8.12
C LEU A 221 -17.15 -8.66 9.44
N LEU A 222 -16.96 -7.62 10.28
CA LEU A 222 -16.32 -7.76 11.60
C LEU A 222 -17.20 -8.55 12.59
N ASN A 223 -18.51 -8.55 12.40
CA ASN A 223 -19.49 -9.18 13.28
C ASN A 223 -19.91 -10.60 12.79
N ASN A 224 -19.40 -11.03 11.66
CA ASN A 224 -19.61 -12.34 11.07
C ASN A 224 -18.46 -13.30 11.43
#